data_580ed67c71b5c0dab81fdff04ee9001c
#
_entry.id   580ed67c71b5c0dab81fdff04ee9001c
#
_cell.length_a   1.000
_cell.length_b   1.000
_cell.length_c   1.000
_cell.angle_alpha   90.00
_cell.angle_beta   90.00
_cell.angle_gamma   90.00
#
_symmetry.space_group_name_H-M   'P 1'
#
loop_
_entity.id
_entity.type
_entity.pdbx_description
1 polymer ?
#
loop_
_entity_poly.entity_id
_entity_poly.type
_entity_poly.pdbx_seq_one_letter_code
_entity_poly.pdbx_strand_id
1 'polypeptide(L)'
;MKRTRAVFAGLTAMALIATACGSDDAADDSADDATPTTEAAADEPAADEPAADGDVTVRWRTRPDNDAEAQVYANVSETIDAANDGFALAYEPGGTDTASYQDQLVTEIGNGTAPDVFWIPGTDIARFQSEGLILDLGELAAADGFDTSAFYPEPMFHLTYDPEAGAPGDKLWGLPRDVSTFALYLNLDLIAEAGADDPRVLAAEGAWDWDAFAEVTELVAETGGANKGFAMDGWWGPFGAFINAAGGSFFTEDRTGCALDTPETIAGLAQAQTLYATGATVPYGEDSETPWKAGTVGMFMNGRWATPGARTDAAFNWDVVELPTGPSGTQGNWLFWGAYVVNANTEHPQEAWQLVQELTTAETQATISELGANIPSRVSEAAIDAFLTFTPPENNQAFINGLQDSPTAEGPLWAGSWPDYSETMSNAVTALFNGERTIEDFEANICSEVAGALG
;
A
#
# COMPACT_ATOMS: atom_id res chain seq x y z
N MET A 1 42.88 -39.95 18.33
CA MET A 1 43.59 -40.05 17.02
C MET A 1 43.13 -38.89 16.18
N LYS A 2 43.83 -37.82 16.20
CA LYS A 2 44.91 -37.32 15.32
C LYS A 2 44.46 -37.14 13.86
N ARG A 3 44.31 -35.85 13.51
CA ARG A 3 44.82 -35.10 12.33
C ARG A 3 44.00 -35.23 11.05
N THR A 4 43.72 -34.21 10.23
CA THR A 4 44.61 -33.14 9.78
C THR A 4 43.79 -32.00 9.14
N ARG A 5 44.22 -30.77 9.34
CA ARG A 5 43.86 -29.52 8.64
C ARG A 5 44.46 -29.52 7.23
N ALA A 6 43.79 -28.84 6.27
CA ALA A 6 44.47 -28.21 5.15
C ALA A 6 43.86 -26.84 4.87
N VAL A 7 44.69 -25.83 5.08
CA VAL A 7 44.54 -24.45 4.67
C VAL A 7 45.15 -24.35 3.28
N PHE A 8 44.49 -23.65 2.36
CA PHE A 8 45.16 -23.06 1.20
C PHE A 8 44.74 -21.60 1.04
N ALA A 9 45.72 -20.73 1.31
CA ALA A 9 45.72 -19.35 0.94
C ALA A 9 46.40 -19.23 -0.43
N GLY A 10 45.94 -18.36 -1.28
CA GLY A 10 46.54 -17.99 -2.53
C GLY A 10 46.23 -16.55 -2.88
N LEU A 11 47.22 -15.70 -2.66
CA LEU A 11 47.32 -14.29 -3.02
C LEU A 11 47.70 -14.12 -4.48
N THR A 12 47.57 -12.85 -4.93
CA THR A 12 48.26 -12.13 -6.05
C THR A 12 47.49 -12.07 -7.37
N ALA A 13 47.44 -10.98 -8.12
CA ALA A 13 48.17 -9.71 -8.10
C ALA A 13 47.43 -8.64 -8.93
N MET A 14 47.68 -7.43 -8.53
CA MET A 14 47.47 -6.15 -9.21
C MET A 14 48.23 -6.04 -10.52
N ALA A 15 47.62 -5.44 -11.56
CA ALA A 15 48.38 -4.80 -12.63
C ALA A 15 47.69 -3.52 -13.10
N LEU A 16 48.25 -2.39 -12.68
CA LEU A 16 48.13 -1.07 -13.27
C LEU A 16 48.99 -1.00 -14.52
N ILE A 17 48.44 -0.46 -15.62
CA ILE A 17 49.26 0.18 -16.67
C ILE A 17 48.60 1.52 -17.02
N ALA A 18 49.29 2.59 -16.72
CA ALA A 18 49.14 3.94 -17.25
C ALA A 18 50.27 4.21 -18.24
N THR A 19 49.98 4.88 -19.35
CA THR A 19 50.88 5.74 -20.16
C THR A 19 50.02 6.35 -21.27
N ALA A 20 49.78 7.61 -21.38
CA ALA A 20 50.59 8.84 -21.54
C ALA A 20 50.95 9.15 -23.00
N CYS A 21 50.40 10.29 -23.44
CA CYS A 21 50.92 11.39 -24.28
C CYS A 21 51.61 11.14 -25.64
N GLY A 22 51.28 12.07 -26.54
CA GLY A 22 52.06 12.56 -27.70
C GLY A 22 51.15 12.91 -28.89
N SER A 23 50.78 14.11 -29.14
CA SER A 23 51.28 15.38 -29.69
C SER A 23 51.85 15.30 -31.11
N ASP A 24 51.36 16.26 -31.91
CA ASP A 24 51.94 16.95 -33.08
C ASP A 24 51.77 16.25 -34.45
N ASP A 25 51.54 16.87 -35.57
CA ASP A 25 51.67 18.24 -36.07
C ASP A 25 50.96 18.41 -37.45
N ALA A 26 50.49 19.59 -37.67
CA ALA A 26 50.67 20.55 -38.75
C ALA A 26 50.18 20.33 -40.19
N ALA A 27 49.48 21.36 -40.59
CA ALA A 27 49.56 22.20 -41.82
C ALA A 27 49.03 21.55 -43.11
N ASP A 28 48.40 22.22 -44.04
CA ASP A 28 48.36 23.58 -44.54
C ASP A 28 47.33 23.68 -45.69
N ASP A 29 46.72 24.75 -45.85
CA ASP A 29 46.68 25.77 -46.88
C ASP A 29 45.45 25.93 -47.79
N SER A 30 45.07 27.18 -47.76
CA SER A 30 44.60 28.13 -48.78
C SER A 30 43.18 28.10 -49.31
N ALA A 31 42.52 29.22 -48.97
CA ALA A 31 42.10 30.38 -49.78
C ALA A 31 41.02 30.11 -50.84
N ASP A 32 40.01 30.85 -50.98
CA ASP A 32 39.71 32.22 -51.31
C ASP A 32 38.17 32.44 -51.54
N ASP A 33 37.67 33.49 -51.01
CA ASP A 33 37.03 34.66 -51.64
C ASP A 33 35.50 34.67 -51.84
N ALA A 34 34.99 35.85 -51.48
CA ALA A 34 33.81 36.58 -51.94
C ALA A 34 32.53 36.51 -51.10
N THR A 35 32.44 37.58 -50.28
CA THR A 35 31.18 38.22 -49.89
C THR A 35 30.48 38.89 -51.11
N PRO A 36 29.16 38.97 -51.14
CA PRO A 36 28.59 40.30 -50.99
C PRO A 36 27.41 40.39 -50.02
N THR A 37 27.45 41.46 -49.28
CA THR A 37 26.44 42.17 -48.54
C THR A 37 25.10 42.32 -49.28
N THR A 38 23.99 42.02 -48.61
CA THR A 38 22.69 42.67 -48.90
C THR A 38 21.95 42.94 -47.61
N GLU A 39 21.41 44.13 -47.57
CA GLU A 39 20.76 44.88 -46.46
C GLU A 39 19.65 44.14 -45.78
N ALA A 40 19.54 44.45 -44.49
CA ALA A 40 18.46 44.12 -43.58
C ALA A 40 17.12 44.79 -44.02
N ALA A 41 16.09 43.99 -44.13
CA ALA A 41 14.72 44.46 -43.97
C ALA A 41 14.28 44.11 -42.53
N ALA A 42 13.82 45.11 -41.77
CA ALA A 42 13.24 44.97 -40.48
C ALA A 42 11.88 44.25 -40.62
N ASP A 43 11.76 43.07 -40.07
CA ASP A 43 10.47 42.42 -39.87
C ASP A 43 9.90 42.86 -38.51
N GLU A 44 8.65 43.28 -38.57
CA GLU A 44 7.82 43.54 -37.38
C GLU A 44 7.66 42.29 -36.54
N PRO A 45 7.53 42.38 -35.21
CA PRO A 45 7.27 41.20 -34.38
C PRO A 45 5.90 40.63 -34.77
N ALA A 46 5.93 39.39 -35.25
CA ALA A 46 4.74 38.57 -35.41
C ALA A 46 4.06 38.44 -34.03
N ALA A 47 2.76 38.74 -34.01
CA ALA A 47 1.93 38.46 -32.86
C ALA A 47 2.06 36.99 -32.47
N ASP A 48 2.29 36.74 -31.18
CA ASP A 48 2.19 35.40 -30.59
C ASP A 48 0.87 34.76 -31.03
N GLU A 49 0.94 33.80 -31.92
CA GLU A 49 -0.14 32.81 -32.04
C GLU A 49 -0.18 32.05 -30.74
N PRO A 50 -1.38 31.82 -30.13
CA PRO A 50 -1.48 30.95 -28.97
C PRO A 50 -0.87 29.59 -29.35
N ALA A 51 0.04 29.09 -28.50
CA ALA A 51 0.62 27.76 -28.62
C ALA A 51 -0.53 26.76 -28.81
N ALA A 52 -0.37 25.83 -29.76
CA ALA A 52 -1.36 24.80 -29.99
C ALA A 52 -1.45 23.94 -28.70
N ASP A 53 -2.67 23.67 -28.24
CA ASP A 53 -3.03 22.73 -27.18
C ASP A 53 -2.40 21.36 -27.45
N GLY A 54 -1.23 21.07 -26.90
CA GLY A 54 -0.56 19.79 -27.18
C GLY A 54 0.84 19.60 -26.59
N ASP A 55 1.38 20.61 -25.89
CA ASP A 55 2.74 20.56 -25.34
C ASP A 55 2.81 20.20 -23.84
N VAL A 56 1.67 20.01 -23.14
CA VAL A 56 1.66 19.63 -21.72
C VAL A 56 1.80 18.14 -21.58
N THR A 57 2.78 17.70 -20.78
CA THR A 57 2.92 16.29 -20.40
C THR A 57 2.73 16.15 -18.89
N VAL A 58 1.71 15.42 -18.47
CA VAL A 58 1.45 15.11 -17.07
C VAL A 58 2.13 13.78 -16.73
N ARG A 59 3.07 13.81 -15.81
CA ARG A 59 3.77 12.63 -15.31
C ARG A 59 2.99 12.08 -14.12
N TRP A 60 2.80 10.75 -14.10
CA TRP A 60 2.14 10.14 -12.96
C TRP A 60 2.76 8.82 -12.55
N ARG A 61 2.66 8.49 -11.27
CA ARG A 61 3.26 7.29 -10.68
C ARG A 61 2.32 6.66 -9.67
N THR A 62 2.21 5.34 -9.73
CA THR A 62 1.60 4.56 -8.64
C THR A 62 2.53 3.43 -8.24
N ARG A 63 2.38 2.95 -7.03
CA ARG A 63 3.10 1.79 -6.53
C ARG A 63 2.29 0.53 -6.88
N PRO A 64 2.76 -0.31 -7.80
CA PRO A 64 2.17 -1.61 -8.03
C PRO A 64 2.66 -2.61 -6.96
N ASP A 65 1.84 -3.59 -6.61
CA ASP A 65 2.27 -4.67 -5.73
C ASP A 65 3.04 -5.77 -6.48
N ASN A 66 2.87 -5.85 -7.81
CA ASN A 66 3.55 -6.80 -8.68
C ASN A 66 3.59 -6.33 -10.15
N ASP A 67 4.34 -7.05 -11.00
CA ASP A 67 4.52 -6.70 -12.41
C ASP A 67 3.21 -6.72 -13.23
N ALA A 68 2.27 -7.61 -12.89
CA ALA A 68 0.99 -7.68 -13.58
C ALA A 68 0.15 -6.43 -13.33
N GLU A 69 0.17 -5.94 -12.09
CA GLU A 69 -0.48 -4.69 -11.72
C GLU A 69 0.18 -3.47 -12.41
N ALA A 70 1.51 -3.44 -12.45
CA ALA A 70 2.24 -2.40 -13.19
C ALA A 70 1.83 -2.34 -14.67
N GLN A 71 1.61 -3.49 -15.31
CA GLN A 71 1.14 -3.56 -16.68
C GLN A 71 -0.29 -3.05 -16.85
N VAL A 72 -1.18 -3.31 -15.90
CA VAL A 72 -2.56 -2.76 -15.93
C VAL A 72 -2.54 -1.24 -15.85
N TYR A 73 -1.73 -0.65 -14.97
CA TYR A 73 -1.59 0.80 -14.89
C TYR A 73 -0.98 1.40 -16.17
N ALA A 74 -0.02 0.73 -16.80
CA ALA A 74 0.51 1.15 -18.10
C ALA A 74 -0.58 1.16 -19.19
N ASN A 75 -1.39 0.10 -19.28
CA ASN A 75 -2.48 0.01 -20.25
C ASN A 75 -3.59 1.04 -19.99
N VAL A 76 -3.91 1.30 -18.73
CA VAL A 76 -4.84 2.36 -18.32
C VAL A 76 -4.31 3.73 -18.74
N SER A 77 -3.01 3.99 -18.53
CA SER A 77 -2.37 5.23 -18.94
C SER A 77 -2.46 5.44 -20.46
N GLU A 78 -2.14 4.41 -21.25
CA GLU A 78 -2.26 4.45 -22.72
C GLU A 78 -3.71 4.71 -23.17
N THR A 79 -4.69 4.14 -22.47
CA THR A 79 -6.12 4.32 -22.78
C THR A 79 -6.57 5.74 -22.50
N ILE A 80 -6.18 6.31 -21.36
CA ILE A 80 -6.49 7.70 -20.99
C ILE A 80 -5.80 8.66 -21.95
N ASP A 81 -4.51 8.46 -22.23
CA ASP A 81 -3.73 9.29 -23.17
C ASP A 81 -4.38 9.33 -24.55
N ALA A 82 -4.79 8.17 -25.08
CA ALA A 82 -5.44 8.07 -26.37
C ALA A 82 -6.84 8.73 -26.43
N ALA A 83 -7.52 8.86 -25.31
CA ALA A 83 -8.83 9.48 -25.19
C ALA A 83 -8.79 10.99 -24.88
N ASN A 84 -7.64 11.49 -24.49
CA ASN A 84 -7.44 12.86 -24.01
C ASN A 84 -6.69 13.70 -25.05
N ASP A 85 -7.31 14.80 -25.48
CA ASP A 85 -6.72 15.76 -26.44
C ASP A 85 -6.04 16.97 -25.73
N GLY A 86 -6.14 17.05 -24.39
CA GLY A 86 -5.68 18.25 -23.63
C GLY A 86 -4.22 18.18 -23.15
N PHE A 87 -3.69 16.97 -22.92
CA PHE A 87 -2.32 16.75 -22.46
C PHE A 87 -1.86 15.33 -22.78
N ALA A 88 -0.55 15.11 -22.85
CA ALA A 88 0.03 13.78 -22.96
C ALA A 88 0.32 13.17 -21.57
N LEU A 89 0.18 11.87 -21.43
CA LEU A 89 0.51 11.15 -20.20
C LEU A 89 1.87 10.49 -20.26
N ALA A 90 2.59 10.54 -19.12
CA ALA A 90 3.80 9.76 -18.91
C ALA A 90 3.68 8.94 -17.62
N TYR A 91 3.35 7.65 -17.75
CA TYR A 91 3.31 6.74 -16.62
C TYR A 91 4.71 6.29 -16.20
N GLU A 92 4.98 6.37 -14.92
CA GLU A 92 6.22 5.91 -14.30
C GLU A 92 5.87 4.82 -13.26
N PRO A 93 6.24 3.56 -13.46
CA PRO A 93 6.01 2.54 -12.44
C PRO A 93 6.83 2.85 -11.19
N GLY A 94 6.18 2.84 -10.03
CA GLY A 94 6.84 2.90 -8.73
C GLY A 94 7.47 1.57 -8.35
N GLY A 95 8.40 1.59 -7.39
CA GLY A 95 8.89 0.35 -6.76
C GLY A 95 7.82 -0.32 -5.89
N THR A 96 7.93 -1.62 -5.68
CA THR A 96 6.97 -2.40 -4.88
C THR A 96 7.16 -2.26 -3.37
N ASP A 97 8.32 -1.80 -2.91
CA ASP A 97 8.59 -1.53 -1.49
C ASP A 97 7.98 -0.20 -1.05
N THR A 98 7.05 -0.24 -0.09
CA THR A 98 6.25 0.92 0.31
C THR A 98 7.11 2.03 0.95
N ALA A 99 7.99 1.69 1.88
CA ALA A 99 8.76 2.69 2.61
C ALA A 99 9.76 3.42 1.69
N SER A 100 10.49 2.68 0.86
CA SER A 100 11.43 3.29 -0.09
C SER A 100 10.72 4.09 -1.19
N TYR A 101 9.51 3.72 -1.58
CA TYR A 101 8.70 4.48 -2.53
C TYR A 101 8.34 5.87 -2.01
N GLN A 102 7.86 5.98 -0.76
CA GLN A 102 7.49 7.25 -0.15
C GLN A 102 8.70 8.14 0.13
N ASP A 103 9.79 7.58 0.62
CA ASP A 103 11.05 8.32 0.83
C ASP A 103 11.64 8.86 -0.48
N GLN A 104 11.49 8.09 -1.55
CA GLN A 104 11.87 8.53 -2.90
C GLN A 104 11.01 9.72 -3.33
N LEU A 105 9.68 9.65 -3.18
CA LEU A 105 8.77 10.75 -3.51
C LEU A 105 9.14 12.03 -2.76
N VAL A 106 9.33 11.98 -1.44
CA VAL A 106 9.72 13.15 -0.64
C VAL A 106 11.03 13.76 -1.16
N THR A 107 12.01 12.91 -1.48
CA THR A 107 13.30 13.35 -2.03
C THR A 107 13.13 14.01 -3.40
N GLU A 108 12.33 13.42 -4.28
CA GLU A 108 12.09 13.93 -5.64
C GLU A 108 11.27 15.23 -5.63
N ILE A 109 10.28 15.36 -4.74
CA ILE A 109 9.52 16.61 -4.55
C ILE A 109 10.48 17.72 -4.12
N GLY A 110 11.36 17.45 -3.15
CA GLY A 110 12.36 18.40 -2.68
C GLY A 110 13.37 18.83 -3.76
N ASN A 111 13.63 17.97 -4.73
CA ASN A 111 14.53 18.23 -5.86
C ASN A 111 13.82 18.78 -7.11
N GLY A 112 12.49 18.89 -7.12
CA GLY A 112 11.69 19.32 -8.28
C GLY A 112 11.69 18.29 -9.42
N THR A 113 11.81 17.00 -9.11
CA THR A 113 11.86 15.89 -10.10
C THR A 113 10.72 14.89 -9.95
N ALA A 114 9.89 15.04 -8.94
CA ALA A 114 8.73 14.17 -8.70
C ALA A 114 7.70 14.29 -9.84
N PRO A 115 6.86 13.24 -10.07
CA PRO A 115 5.75 13.32 -10.98
C PRO A 115 4.68 14.33 -10.50
N ASP A 116 3.78 14.73 -11.41
CA ASP A 116 2.68 15.65 -11.12
C ASP A 116 1.59 14.99 -10.27
N VAL A 117 1.30 13.73 -10.56
CA VAL A 117 0.33 12.91 -9.83
C VAL A 117 1.02 11.66 -9.30
N PHE A 118 0.76 11.31 -8.04
CA PHE A 118 1.29 10.07 -7.48
C PHE A 118 0.34 9.46 -6.45
N TRP A 119 0.52 8.15 -6.19
CA TRP A 119 -0.20 7.44 -5.16
C TRP A 119 0.53 7.53 -3.82
N ILE A 120 -0.23 7.66 -2.72
CA ILE A 120 0.26 7.44 -1.35
C ILE A 120 -0.78 6.68 -0.53
N PRO A 121 -0.37 5.89 0.50
CA PRO A 121 -1.32 5.26 1.41
C PRO A 121 -2.03 6.30 2.29
N GLY A 122 -3.22 5.94 2.76
CA GLY A 122 -4.06 6.82 3.57
C GLY A 122 -3.37 7.38 4.80
N THR A 123 -2.50 6.60 5.44
CA THR A 123 -1.73 7.02 6.61
C THR A 123 -0.78 8.19 6.39
N ASP A 124 -0.36 8.43 5.14
CA ASP A 124 0.61 9.47 4.82
C ASP A 124 -0.01 10.82 4.41
N ILE A 125 -1.33 10.88 4.20
CA ILE A 125 -2.01 12.09 3.75
C ILE A 125 -1.71 13.28 4.69
N ALA A 126 -1.82 13.09 6.00
CA ALA A 126 -1.57 14.18 6.97
C ALA A 126 -0.11 14.64 6.96
N ARG A 127 0.84 13.73 6.84
CA ARG A 127 2.26 14.05 6.74
C ARG A 127 2.54 14.87 5.47
N PHE A 128 2.13 14.37 4.31
CA PHE A 128 2.36 15.04 3.04
C PHE A 128 1.67 16.41 2.98
N GLN A 129 0.48 16.52 3.58
CA GLN A 129 -0.21 17.79 3.71
C GLN A 129 0.54 18.77 4.62
N SER A 130 0.95 18.34 5.82
CA SER A 130 1.61 19.23 6.79
C SER A 130 3.00 19.69 6.33
N GLU A 131 3.69 18.89 5.53
CA GLU A 131 4.98 19.22 4.90
C GLU A 131 4.81 20.04 3.60
N GLY A 132 3.56 20.29 3.15
CA GLY A 132 3.27 21.07 1.93
C GLY A 132 3.68 20.35 0.65
N LEU A 133 3.64 19.02 0.62
CA LEU A 133 4.08 18.18 -0.51
C LEU A 133 2.96 17.91 -1.51
N ILE A 134 1.69 18.03 -1.09
CA ILE A 134 0.51 17.79 -1.91
C ILE A 134 -0.38 19.02 -1.99
N LEU A 135 -1.05 19.15 -3.15
CA LEU A 135 -1.92 20.27 -3.46
C LEU A 135 -3.32 20.06 -2.88
N ASP A 136 -3.92 21.12 -2.34
CA ASP A 136 -5.33 21.17 -2.04
C ASP A 136 -6.14 21.34 -3.34
N LEU A 137 -6.94 20.35 -3.68
CA LEU A 137 -7.74 20.28 -4.90
C LEU A 137 -9.18 20.83 -4.71
N GLY A 138 -9.53 21.31 -3.51
CA GLY A 138 -10.89 21.71 -3.15
C GLY A 138 -11.47 22.77 -4.08
N GLU A 139 -10.69 23.81 -4.46
CA GLU A 139 -11.13 24.84 -5.38
C GLU A 139 -11.35 24.30 -6.80
N LEU A 140 -10.51 23.40 -7.29
CA LEU A 140 -10.63 22.76 -8.60
C LEU A 140 -11.87 21.85 -8.63
N ALA A 141 -12.06 21.03 -7.62
CA ALA A 141 -13.22 20.16 -7.48
C ALA A 141 -14.54 20.96 -7.42
N ALA A 142 -14.55 22.05 -6.66
CA ALA A 142 -15.73 22.94 -6.58
C ALA A 142 -16.04 23.63 -7.91
N ALA A 143 -15.02 24.06 -8.67
CA ALA A 143 -15.19 24.68 -9.98
C ALA A 143 -15.81 23.71 -10.99
N ASP A 144 -15.43 22.43 -10.94
CA ASP A 144 -15.97 21.37 -11.81
C ASP A 144 -17.31 20.82 -11.30
N GLY A 145 -17.72 21.15 -10.08
CA GLY A 145 -18.90 20.56 -9.43
C GLY A 145 -18.72 19.05 -9.19
N PHE A 146 -17.51 18.63 -8.86
CA PHE A 146 -17.18 17.23 -8.70
C PHE A 146 -17.90 16.62 -7.49
N ASP A 147 -18.54 15.46 -7.68
CA ASP A 147 -19.30 14.76 -6.64
C ASP A 147 -18.42 13.68 -5.96
N THR A 148 -18.02 13.96 -4.73
CA THR A 148 -17.24 13.03 -3.90
C THR A 148 -18.09 11.94 -3.23
N SER A 149 -19.43 12.04 -3.24
CA SER A 149 -20.33 11.09 -2.59
C SER A 149 -20.37 9.70 -3.24
N ALA A 150 -19.76 9.57 -4.43
CA ALA A 150 -19.62 8.32 -5.13
C ALA A 150 -18.53 7.39 -4.54
N PHE A 151 -17.71 7.87 -3.62
CA PHE A 151 -16.65 7.11 -2.96
C PHE A 151 -17.09 6.63 -1.57
N TYR A 152 -16.35 5.65 -1.00
CA TYR A 152 -16.55 5.26 0.39
C TYR A 152 -16.34 6.45 1.31
N PRO A 153 -17.23 6.68 2.31
CA PRO A 153 -17.16 7.87 3.16
C PRO A 153 -15.94 7.88 4.08
N GLU A 154 -15.39 6.73 4.44
CA GLU A 154 -14.26 6.61 5.36
C GLU A 154 -12.98 7.24 4.79
N PRO A 155 -12.50 6.88 3.58
CA PRO A 155 -11.39 7.59 2.95
C PRO A 155 -11.69 9.07 2.72
N MET A 156 -12.92 9.39 2.31
CA MET A 156 -13.31 10.78 2.03
C MET A 156 -13.31 11.65 3.28
N PHE A 157 -13.63 11.09 4.47
CA PHE A 157 -13.48 11.82 5.72
C PHE A 157 -12.05 12.38 5.88
N HIS A 158 -11.04 11.57 5.59
CA HIS A 158 -9.64 11.99 5.69
C HIS A 158 -9.19 12.87 4.54
N LEU A 159 -9.66 12.59 3.32
CA LEU A 159 -9.29 13.38 2.14
C LEU A 159 -9.93 14.77 2.10
N THR A 160 -11.03 14.98 2.84
CA THR A 160 -11.65 16.31 2.99
C THR A 160 -11.36 16.96 4.35
N TYR A 161 -10.48 16.35 5.17
CA TYR A 161 -10.16 16.88 6.48
C TYR A 161 -9.40 18.21 6.38
N ASP A 162 -9.88 19.20 7.12
CA ASP A 162 -9.22 20.50 7.29
C ASP A 162 -8.51 20.52 8.66
N PRO A 163 -7.17 20.48 8.69
CA PRO A 163 -6.43 20.49 9.96
C PRO A 163 -6.63 21.74 10.81
N GLU A 164 -6.95 22.89 10.17
CA GLU A 164 -7.21 24.15 10.87
C GLU A 164 -8.58 24.14 11.55
N ALA A 165 -9.57 23.53 10.90
CA ALA A 165 -10.91 23.37 11.44
C ALA A 165 -11.03 22.16 12.38
N GLY A 166 -10.12 21.18 12.28
CA GLY A 166 -10.18 19.91 13.00
C GLY A 166 -11.33 19.00 12.57
N ALA A 167 -11.81 19.14 11.32
CA ALA A 167 -12.97 18.39 10.77
C ALA A 167 -12.95 18.39 9.24
N PRO A 168 -13.69 17.46 8.60
CA PRO A 168 -13.93 17.54 7.16
C PRO A 168 -14.57 18.87 6.74
N GLY A 169 -14.12 19.40 5.59
CA GLY A 169 -14.55 20.69 5.06
C GLY A 169 -14.45 20.77 3.55
N ASP A 170 -14.10 21.96 3.04
CA ASP A 170 -13.99 22.25 1.62
C ASP A 170 -12.60 21.85 1.03
N LYS A 171 -11.70 21.28 1.85
CA LYS A 171 -10.42 20.75 1.39
C LYS A 171 -10.62 19.47 0.58
N LEU A 172 -9.70 19.19 -0.34
CA LEU A 172 -9.60 17.89 -1.03
C LEU A 172 -8.15 17.56 -1.29
N TRP A 173 -7.61 16.59 -0.58
CA TRP A 173 -6.19 16.21 -0.68
C TRP A 173 -5.89 15.18 -1.78
N GLY A 174 -6.92 14.63 -2.42
CA GLY A 174 -6.83 13.64 -3.49
C GLY A 174 -8.12 12.84 -3.62
N LEU A 175 -8.10 11.81 -4.50
CA LEU A 175 -9.21 10.87 -4.62
C LEU A 175 -8.73 9.44 -4.32
N PRO A 176 -9.55 8.61 -3.63
CA PRO A 176 -9.12 7.27 -3.26
C PRO A 176 -8.97 6.40 -4.52
N ARG A 177 -7.80 5.77 -4.68
CA ARG A 177 -7.49 4.86 -5.79
C ARG A 177 -8.31 3.59 -5.67
N ASP A 178 -8.29 2.98 -4.49
CA ASP A 178 -8.89 1.70 -4.17
C ASP A 178 -9.16 1.60 -2.68
N VAL A 179 -9.83 0.52 -2.30
CA VAL A 179 -9.96 0.08 -0.91
C VAL A 179 -9.61 -1.40 -0.80
N SER A 180 -9.28 -1.85 0.38
CA SER A 180 -9.03 -3.27 0.66
C SER A 180 -9.38 -3.60 2.10
N THR A 181 -9.61 -4.89 2.33
CA THR A 181 -9.78 -5.49 3.66
C THR A 181 -8.89 -6.71 3.77
N PHE A 182 -8.65 -7.20 4.97
CA PHE A 182 -8.05 -8.50 5.18
C PHE A 182 -9.06 -9.63 4.95
N ALA A 183 -8.52 -10.76 4.52
CA ALA A 183 -9.15 -12.08 4.60
C ALA A 183 -8.11 -13.12 5.02
N LEU A 184 -8.56 -14.31 5.40
CA LEU A 184 -7.67 -15.45 5.57
C LEU A 184 -7.63 -16.24 4.27
N TYR A 185 -6.45 -16.33 3.67
CA TYR A 185 -6.14 -17.19 2.55
C TYR A 185 -5.95 -18.63 3.06
N LEU A 186 -6.77 -19.54 2.60
CA LEU A 186 -6.88 -20.91 3.07
C LEU A 186 -6.12 -21.89 2.16
N ASN A 187 -5.28 -22.71 2.71
CA ASN A 187 -4.81 -23.93 2.05
C ASN A 187 -5.80 -25.07 2.35
N LEU A 188 -6.77 -25.24 1.45
CA LEU A 188 -7.87 -26.19 1.64
C LEU A 188 -7.40 -27.64 1.68
N ASP A 189 -6.32 -27.99 0.97
CA ASP A 189 -5.76 -29.32 0.98
C ASP A 189 -5.15 -29.65 2.36
N LEU A 190 -4.42 -28.70 2.95
CA LEU A 190 -3.79 -28.89 4.25
C LEU A 190 -4.82 -28.89 5.41
N ILE A 191 -5.85 -28.04 5.32
CA ILE A 191 -6.97 -28.03 6.28
C ILE A 191 -7.72 -29.36 6.25
N ALA A 192 -8.00 -29.88 5.05
CA ALA A 192 -8.66 -31.20 4.89
C ALA A 192 -7.77 -32.35 5.38
N GLU A 193 -6.45 -32.32 5.14
CA GLU A 193 -5.50 -33.30 5.65
C GLU A 193 -5.48 -33.31 7.19
N ALA A 194 -5.60 -32.15 7.80
CA ALA A 194 -5.67 -32.00 9.27
C ALA A 194 -6.97 -32.57 9.86
N GLY A 195 -7.99 -32.81 9.03
CA GLY A 195 -9.34 -33.18 9.47
C GLY A 195 -10.05 -32.05 10.22
N ALA A 196 -9.61 -30.81 10.01
CA ALA A 196 -10.25 -29.62 10.56
C ALA A 196 -11.52 -29.28 9.77
N ASP A 197 -12.46 -28.61 10.42
CA ASP A 197 -13.65 -28.09 9.76
C ASP A 197 -13.26 -26.98 8.77
N ASP A 198 -13.95 -26.87 7.64
CA ASP A 198 -13.70 -25.86 6.62
C ASP A 198 -14.14 -24.48 7.17
N PRO A 199 -13.23 -23.49 7.29
CA PRO A 199 -13.55 -22.17 7.82
C PRO A 199 -14.66 -21.46 7.07
N ARG A 200 -14.83 -21.72 5.75
CA ARG A 200 -15.90 -21.13 4.94
C ARG A 200 -17.27 -21.67 5.33
N VAL A 201 -17.34 -22.95 5.73
CA VAL A 201 -18.57 -23.56 6.23
C VAL A 201 -18.91 -23.00 7.60
N LEU A 202 -17.92 -22.88 8.50
CA LEU A 202 -18.07 -22.28 9.80
C LEU A 202 -18.54 -20.83 9.70
N ALA A 203 -17.99 -20.04 8.78
CA ALA A 203 -18.43 -18.66 8.54
C ALA A 203 -19.86 -18.60 8.05
N ALA A 204 -20.26 -19.46 7.09
CA ALA A 204 -21.62 -19.52 6.59
C ALA A 204 -22.66 -19.94 7.67
N GLU A 205 -22.24 -20.70 8.65
CA GLU A 205 -23.05 -21.15 9.80
C GLU A 205 -23.03 -20.13 10.97
N GLY A 206 -22.20 -19.07 10.90
CA GLY A 206 -22.00 -18.09 11.96
C GLY A 206 -21.23 -18.66 13.17
N ALA A 207 -20.42 -19.66 12.95
CA ALA A 207 -19.58 -20.35 13.93
C ALA A 207 -18.07 -20.06 13.77
N TRP A 208 -17.71 -19.13 12.89
CA TRP A 208 -16.31 -18.75 12.64
C TRP A 208 -15.90 -17.62 13.60
N ASP A 209 -15.41 -18.03 14.76
CA ASP A 209 -14.94 -17.16 15.84
C ASP A 209 -13.49 -17.47 16.22
N TRP A 210 -12.95 -16.79 17.23
CA TRP A 210 -11.58 -16.98 17.69
C TRP A 210 -11.31 -18.39 18.22
N ASP A 211 -12.28 -19.07 18.81
CA ASP A 211 -12.12 -20.44 19.31
C ASP A 211 -11.99 -21.42 18.14
N ALA A 212 -12.86 -21.31 17.14
CA ALA A 212 -12.80 -22.12 15.91
C ALA A 212 -11.51 -21.85 15.11
N PHE A 213 -11.09 -20.60 15.03
CA PHE A 213 -9.83 -20.22 14.39
C PHE A 213 -8.61 -20.83 15.08
N ALA A 214 -8.57 -20.81 16.41
CA ALA A 214 -7.49 -21.42 17.17
C ALA A 214 -7.47 -22.95 16.98
N GLU A 215 -8.65 -23.62 17.00
CA GLU A 215 -8.77 -25.06 16.76
C GLU A 215 -8.23 -25.45 15.38
N VAL A 216 -8.65 -24.77 14.31
CA VAL A 216 -8.13 -25.04 12.95
C VAL A 216 -6.62 -24.81 12.89
N THR A 217 -6.11 -23.73 13.54
CA THR A 217 -4.68 -23.42 13.60
C THR A 217 -3.89 -24.57 14.24
N GLU A 218 -4.34 -25.09 15.37
CA GLU A 218 -3.68 -26.17 16.09
C GLU A 218 -3.72 -27.50 15.32
N LEU A 219 -4.90 -27.88 14.81
CA LEU A 219 -5.08 -29.12 14.03
C LEU A 219 -4.17 -29.16 12.80
N VAL A 220 -4.06 -28.07 12.07
CA VAL A 220 -3.15 -28.00 10.91
C VAL A 220 -1.69 -28.15 11.33
N ALA A 221 -1.26 -27.52 12.39
CA ALA A 221 0.12 -27.66 12.89
C ALA A 221 0.42 -29.08 13.39
N GLU A 222 -0.58 -29.82 13.90
CA GLU A 222 -0.45 -31.22 14.35
C GLU A 222 -0.24 -32.22 13.20
N THR A 223 -0.48 -31.85 11.93
CA THR A 223 -0.14 -32.69 10.78
C THR A 223 1.37 -32.93 10.68
N GLY A 224 2.17 -32.07 11.32
CA GLY A 224 3.60 -32.29 11.56
C GLY A 224 4.51 -31.73 10.45
N GLY A 225 5.78 -32.11 10.51
CA GLY A 225 6.79 -31.60 9.59
C GLY A 225 7.07 -30.09 9.82
N ALA A 226 7.03 -29.30 8.75
CA ALA A 226 7.19 -27.85 8.77
C ALA A 226 5.83 -27.10 8.78
N ASN A 227 4.71 -27.84 8.88
CA ASN A 227 3.39 -27.25 8.75
C ASN A 227 3.05 -26.32 9.93
N LYS A 228 2.43 -25.21 9.58
CA LYS A 228 1.91 -24.19 10.50
C LYS A 228 0.43 -23.95 10.21
N GLY A 229 -0.34 -23.72 11.25
CA GLY A 229 -1.77 -23.44 11.09
C GLY A 229 -2.04 -22.03 10.59
N PHE A 230 -1.23 -21.05 11.04
CA PHE A 230 -1.46 -19.66 10.74
C PHE A 230 -0.17 -18.86 10.49
N ALA A 231 -0.27 -17.84 9.64
CA ALA A 231 0.75 -16.84 9.40
C ALA A 231 0.14 -15.44 9.21
N MET A 232 0.82 -14.43 9.70
CA MET A 232 0.55 -13.02 9.40
C MET A 232 1.84 -12.22 9.39
N ASP A 233 1.87 -11.12 8.63
CA ASP A 233 3.03 -10.24 8.54
C ASP A 233 3.21 -9.41 9.82
N GLY A 234 4.46 -9.02 10.08
CA GLY A 234 4.89 -8.33 11.30
C GLY A 234 4.78 -6.80 11.22
N TRP A 235 3.60 -6.25 10.87
CA TRP A 235 3.34 -4.82 10.85
C TRP A 235 2.01 -4.48 11.56
N TRP A 236 1.69 -3.18 11.71
CA TRP A 236 0.56 -2.73 12.54
C TRP A 236 -0.82 -3.27 12.09
N GLY A 237 -1.02 -3.53 10.80
CA GLY A 237 -2.33 -3.95 10.29
C GLY A 237 -2.80 -5.29 10.84
N PRO A 238 -2.03 -6.42 10.68
CA PRO A 238 -2.48 -7.73 11.13
C PRO A 238 -2.74 -7.81 12.64
N PHE A 239 -1.84 -7.32 13.47
CA PHE A 239 -2.11 -7.36 14.92
C PHE A 239 -3.20 -6.37 15.36
N GLY A 240 -3.36 -5.27 14.61
CA GLY A 240 -4.43 -4.32 14.83
C GLY A 240 -5.82 -4.92 14.57
N ALA A 241 -5.94 -5.89 13.65
CA ALA A 241 -7.20 -6.59 13.43
C ALA A 241 -7.64 -7.37 14.69
N PHE A 242 -6.72 -8.00 15.43
CA PHE A 242 -7.02 -8.63 16.72
C PHE A 242 -7.48 -7.60 17.76
N ILE A 243 -6.82 -6.44 17.82
CA ILE A 243 -7.21 -5.33 18.69
C ILE A 243 -8.63 -4.87 18.37
N ASN A 244 -8.92 -4.59 17.09
CA ASN A 244 -10.23 -4.14 16.64
C ASN A 244 -11.32 -5.20 16.92
N ALA A 245 -11.04 -6.48 16.67
CA ALA A 245 -11.98 -7.58 16.93
C ALA A 245 -12.29 -7.78 18.44
N ALA A 246 -11.40 -7.31 19.30
CA ALA A 246 -11.67 -7.24 20.75
C ALA A 246 -12.44 -5.97 21.15
N GLY A 247 -12.63 -5.01 20.25
CA GLY A 247 -13.23 -3.70 20.54
C GLY A 247 -12.22 -2.66 21.04
N GLY A 248 -10.92 -2.94 20.92
CA GLY A 248 -9.83 -2.01 21.22
C GLY A 248 -9.54 -1.05 20.07
N SER A 249 -8.58 -0.18 20.27
CA SER A 249 -8.13 0.79 19.27
C SER A 249 -6.68 1.21 19.53
N PHE A 250 -6.03 1.75 18.51
CA PHE A 250 -4.71 2.38 18.67
C PHE A 250 -4.81 3.74 19.37
N PHE A 251 -5.91 4.46 19.15
CA PHE A 251 -6.13 5.83 19.59
C PHE A 251 -7.41 5.96 20.41
N THR A 252 -7.46 7.01 21.21
CA THR A 252 -8.70 7.52 21.78
C THR A 252 -9.68 7.91 20.65
N GLU A 253 -10.99 8.01 20.96
CA GLU A 253 -12.02 8.32 19.96
C GLU A 253 -11.76 9.63 19.19
N ASP A 254 -11.21 10.63 19.87
CA ASP A 254 -10.80 11.91 19.28
C ASP A 254 -9.44 11.88 18.57
N ARG A 255 -8.77 10.72 18.55
CA ARG A 255 -7.44 10.48 17.95
C ARG A 255 -6.30 11.37 18.45
N THR A 256 -6.47 11.96 19.64
CA THR A 256 -5.46 12.83 20.27
C THR A 256 -4.60 12.11 21.30
N GLY A 257 -5.00 10.90 21.70
CA GLY A 257 -4.36 10.11 22.75
C GLY A 257 -4.14 8.65 22.36
N CYS A 258 -3.34 7.96 23.14
CA CYS A 258 -3.07 6.54 23.04
C CYS A 258 -4.20 5.73 23.69
N ALA A 259 -4.64 4.63 23.06
CA ALA A 259 -5.57 3.65 23.62
C ALA A 259 -4.99 2.22 23.61
N LEU A 260 -3.66 2.10 23.48
CA LEU A 260 -2.99 0.80 23.44
C LEU A 260 -2.95 0.07 24.79
N ASP A 261 -3.25 0.76 25.89
CA ASP A 261 -3.31 0.23 27.25
C ASP A 261 -4.73 -0.06 27.74
N THR A 262 -5.74 0.05 26.86
CA THR A 262 -7.12 -0.28 27.25
C THR A 262 -7.33 -1.78 27.42
N PRO A 263 -8.26 -2.23 28.29
CA PRO A 263 -8.51 -3.65 28.50
C PRO A 263 -8.88 -4.40 27.22
N GLU A 264 -9.59 -3.76 26.28
CA GLU A 264 -10.00 -4.34 25.00
C GLU A 264 -8.78 -4.52 24.08
N THR A 265 -7.89 -3.53 24.00
CA THR A 265 -6.64 -3.64 23.24
C THR A 265 -5.74 -4.74 23.79
N ILE A 266 -5.59 -4.80 25.11
CA ILE A 266 -4.83 -5.86 25.79
C ILE A 266 -5.44 -7.24 25.54
N ALA A 267 -6.76 -7.37 25.53
CA ALA A 267 -7.43 -8.64 25.23
C ALA A 267 -7.14 -9.11 23.80
N GLY A 268 -7.15 -8.21 22.79
CA GLY A 268 -6.81 -8.53 21.42
C GLY A 268 -5.36 -9.00 21.26
N LEU A 269 -4.41 -8.28 21.88
CA LEU A 269 -3.00 -8.65 21.85
C LEU A 269 -2.73 -9.97 22.60
N ALA A 270 -3.41 -10.20 23.73
CA ALA A 270 -3.26 -11.46 24.49
C ALA A 270 -3.76 -12.68 23.69
N GLN A 271 -4.83 -12.53 22.90
CA GLN A 271 -5.30 -13.59 22.00
C GLN A 271 -4.24 -13.94 20.96
N ALA A 272 -3.70 -12.94 20.27
CA ALA A 272 -2.64 -13.16 19.27
C ALA A 272 -1.38 -13.77 19.93
N GLN A 273 -0.95 -13.26 21.10
CA GLN A 273 0.18 -13.80 21.85
C GLN A 273 -0.03 -15.29 22.22
N THR A 274 -1.26 -15.66 22.60
CA THR A 274 -1.59 -17.05 22.92
C THR A 274 -1.40 -17.96 21.71
N LEU A 275 -1.84 -17.53 20.51
CA LEU A 275 -1.62 -18.29 19.28
C LEU A 275 -0.12 -18.49 18.99
N TYR A 276 0.69 -17.45 19.14
CA TYR A 276 2.15 -17.56 18.95
C TYR A 276 2.81 -18.46 19.99
N ALA A 277 2.33 -18.46 21.24
CA ALA A 277 2.86 -19.27 22.30
C ALA A 277 2.65 -20.79 22.08
N THR A 278 1.65 -21.21 21.29
CA THR A 278 1.44 -22.63 20.93
C THR A 278 2.54 -23.19 20.03
N GLY A 279 3.23 -22.33 19.29
CA GLY A 279 4.17 -22.71 18.21
C GLY A 279 3.48 -23.24 16.95
N ALA A 280 2.15 -23.16 16.87
CA ALA A 280 1.36 -23.56 15.70
C ALA A 280 1.39 -22.51 14.56
N THR A 281 1.97 -21.36 14.81
CA THR A 281 2.08 -20.25 13.85
C THR A 281 3.48 -20.15 13.24
N VAL A 282 3.61 -19.49 12.09
CA VAL A 282 4.90 -18.95 11.63
C VAL A 282 5.38 -17.94 12.68
N PRO A 283 6.66 -17.93 13.08
CA PRO A 283 7.15 -16.97 14.07
C PRO A 283 6.89 -15.52 13.65
N TYR A 284 6.47 -14.67 14.58
CA TYR A 284 6.14 -13.28 14.29
C TYR A 284 7.38 -12.52 13.81
N GLY A 285 7.20 -11.76 12.72
CA GLY A 285 8.27 -11.00 12.07
C GLY A 285 9.06 -11.78 11.02
N GLU A 286 8.78 -13.07 10.84
CA GLU A 286 9.31 -13.84 9.70
C GLU A 286 8.36 -13.73 8.48
N ASP A 287 8.89 -14.05 7.30
CA ASP A 287 8.11 -14.08 6.05
C ASP A 287 6.93 -15.06 6.19
N SER A 288 5.74 -14.56 5.98
CA SER A 288 4.48 -15.28 6.13
C SER A 288 3.91 -15.77 4.79
N GLU A 289 4.15 -15.04 3.71
CA GLU A 289 3.58 -15.31 2.39
C GLU A 289 4.27 -16.47 1.67
N THR A 290 5.61 -16.49 1.65
CA THR A 290 6.39 -17.56 0.97
C THR A 290 6.05 -18.95 1.50
N PRO A 291 6.02 -19.23 2.82
CA PRO A 291 5.67 -20.56 3.32
C PRO A 291 4.20 -20.92 3.03
N TRP A 292 3.27 -19.96 2.99
CA TRP A 292 1.91 -20.23 2.57
C TRP A 292 1.85 -20.63 1.09
N LYS A 293 2.47 -19.87 0.19
CA LYS A 293 2.57 -20.20 -1.24
C LYS A 293 3.26 -21.55 -1.49
N ALA A 294 4.19 -21.92 -0.64
CA ALA A 294 4.84 -23.25 -0.65
C ALA A 294 3.95 -24.39 -0.14
N GLY A 295 2.73 -24.10 0.37
CA GLY A 295 1.76 -25.09 0.84
C GLY A 295 2.01 -25.62 2.24
N THR A 296 2.85 -24.94 3.06
CA THR A 296 3.19 -25.37 4.43
C THR A 296 2.46 -24.60 5.52
N VAL A 297 1.54 -23.69 5.15
CA VAL A 297 0.72 -22.92 6.09
C VAL A 297 -0.76 -23.10 5.74
N GLY A 298 -1.59 -23.35 6.75
CA GLY A 298 -3.04 -23.57 6.58
C GLY A 298 -3.80 -22.30 6.28
N MET A 299 -3.53 -21.25 7.05
CA MET A 299 -4.22 -19.97 6.95
C MET A 299 -3.21 -18.81 6.95
N PHE A 300 -3.37 -17.87 6.00
CA PHE A 300 -2.53 -16.70 5.87
C PHE A 300 -3.39 -15.44 5.86
N MET A 301 -3.17 -14.53 6.81
CA MET A 301 -3.90 -13.25 6.86
C MET A 301 -3.20 -12.25 5.97
N ASN A 302 -3.91 -11.79 4.94
CA ASN A 302 -3.42 -10.68 4.11
C ASN A 302 -4.58 -9.94 3.43
N GLY A 303 -4.26 -8.79 2.85
CA GLY A 303 -5.20 -8.00 2.05
C GLY A 303 -5.39 -8.55 0.64
N ARG A 304 -6.33 -7.94 -0.08
CA ARG A 304 -6.63 -8.35 -1.45
C ARG A 304 -5.41 -8.29 -2.38
N TRP A 305 -4.46 -7.42 -2.11
CA TRP A 305 -3.20 -7.27 -2.86
C TRP A 305 -2.35 -8.54 -2.93
N ALA A 306 -2.52 -9.50 -2.02
CA ALA A 306 -1.83 -10.80 -2.09
C ALA A 306 -2.40 -11.74 -3.16
N THR A 307 -3.62 -11.49 -3.66
CA THR A 307 -4.33 -12.38 -4.58
C THR A 307 -3.59 -12.64 -5.90
N PRO A 308 -3.00 -11.66 -6.61
CA PRO A 308 -2.27 -11.92 -7.84
C PRO A 308 -1.08 -12.87 -7.63
N GLY A 309 -0.34 -12.69 -6.54
CA GLY A 309 0.74 -13.61 -6.14
C GLY A 309 0.25 -15.01 -5.78
N ALA A 310 -0.86 -15.11 -5.05
CA ALA A 310 -1.51 -16.38 -4.72
C ALA A 310 -1.93 -17.16 -5.99
N ARG A 311 -2.50 -16.48 -6.98
CA ARG A 311 -2.89 -17.08 -8.29
C ARG A 311 -1.71 -17.63 -9.06
N THR A 312 -0.56 -16.96 -9.00
CA THR A 312 0.62 -17.34 -9.75
C THR A 312 1.38 -18.50 -9.09
N ASP A 313 1.49 -18.48 -7.78
CA ASP A 313 2.48 -19.27 -7.07
C ASP A 313 1.87 -20.41 -6.23
N ALA A 314 0.61 -20.32 -5.78
CA ALA A 314 -0.01 -21.37 -5.01
C ALA A 314 -0.44 -22.55 -5.91
N ALA A 315 0.20 -23.72 -5.72
CA ALA A 315 -0.04 -24.92 -6.52
C ALA A 315 -1.00 -25.93 -5.86
N PHE A 316 -1.74 -25.51 -4.84
CA PHE A 316 -2.73 -26.28 -4.09
C PHE A 316 -4.12 -25.67 -4.21
N ASN A 317 -5.16 -26.37 -3.77
CA ASN A 317 -6.50 -25.81 -3.72
C ASN A 317 -6.58 -24.75 -2.62
N TRP A 318 -6.93 -23.52 -3.00
CA TRP A 318 -7.05 -22.43 -2.07
C TRP A 318 -8.29 -21.57 -2.32
N ASP A 319 -8.72 -20.90 -1.28
CA ASP A 319 -9.78 -19.91 -1.30
C ASP A 319 -9.56 -18.91 -0.16
N VAL A 320 -10.51 -18.04 0.09
CA VAL A 320 -10.46 -17.09 1.21
C VAL A 320 -11.72 -17.20 2.08
N VAL A 321 -11.59 -16.74 3.31
CA VAL A 321 -12.70 -16.57 4.26
C VAL A 321 -12.51 -15.26 5.02
N GLU A 322 -13.59 -14.74 5.56
CA GLU A 322 -13.59 -13.59 6.47
C GLU A 322 -12.68 -13.82 7.67
N LEU A 323 -12.19 -12.75 8.29
CA LEU A 323 -11.54 -12.85 9.59
C LEU A 323 -12.51 -13.42 10.63
N PRO A 324 -12.03 -14.19 11.63
CA PRO A 324 -12.89 -14.75 12.66
C PRO A 324 -13.48 -13.65 13.53
N THR A 325 -14.74 -13.81 13.93
CA THR A 325 -15.43 -12.88 14.84
C THR A 325 -14.78 -12.91 16.23
N GLY A 326 -14.41 -11.74 16.72
CA GLY A 326 -13.86 -11.57 18.06
C GLY A 326 -14.92 -11.22 19.13
N PRO A 327 -14.49 -10.92 20.35
CA PRO A 327 -15.38 -10.61 21.48
C PRO A 327 -16.27 -9.37 21.29
N SER A 328 -15.89 -8.44 20.42
CA SER A 328 -16.73 -7.29 20.05
C SER A 328 -17.98 -7.67 19.25
N GLY A 329 -18.02 -8.89 18.71
CA GLY A 329 -19.05 -9.36 17.78
C GLY A 329 -18.78 -8.98 16.32
N THR A 330 -17.58 -8.46 16.01
CA THR A 330 -17.15 -8.09 14.67
C THR A 330 -15.86 -8.84 14.29
N GLN A 331 -15.53 -8.82 13.00
CA GLN A 331 -14.25 -9.36 12.49
C GLN A 331 -13.04 -8.51 12.87
N GLY A 332 -13.25 -7.26 13.29
CA GLY A 332 -12.19 -6.32 13.59
C GLY A 332 -11.36 -5.89 12.37
N ASN A 333 -11.90 -6.00 11.18
CA ASN A 333 -11.19 -5.75 9.94
C ASN A 333 -10.79 -4.27 9.79
N TRP A 334 -9.83 -4.02 8.92
CA TRP A 334 -9.46 -2.68 8.47
C TRP A 334 -10.11 -2.36 7.12
N LEU A 335 -10.42 -1.10 6.91
CA LEU A 335 -10.58 -0.53 5.58
C LEU A 335 -9.27 0.17 5.23
N PHE A 336 -8.43 -0.53 4.46
CA PHE A 336 -7.21 0.04 3.89
C PHE A 336 -7.54 0.83 2.64
N TRP A 337 -6.82 1.91 2.41
CA TRP A 337 -6.99 2.72 1.21
C TRP A 337 -5.71 3.49 0.89
N GLY A 338 -5.61 3.93 -0.35
CA GLY A 338 -4.61 4.89 -0.79
C GLY A 338 -5.23 5.87 -1.76
N ALA A 339 -4.60 6.99 -1.99
CA ALA A 339 -5.13 8.03 -2.85
C ALA A 339 -4.14 8.43 -3.95
N TYR A 340 -4.70 8.84 -5.10
CA TYR A 340 -3.99 9.68 -6.04
C TYR A 340 -4.04 11.11 -5.55
N VAL A 341 -2.86 11.71 -5.42
CA VAL A 341 -2.65 13.07 -4.95
C VAL A 341 -1.87 13.86 -5.99
N VAL A 342 -1.95 15.18 -5.93
CA VAL A 342 -1.24 16.08 -6.85
C VAL A 342 -0.06 16.71 -6.13
N ASN A 343 1.10 16.72 -6.78
CA ASN A 343 2.31 17.38 -6.32
C ASN A 343 2.07 18.87 -6.11
N ALA A 344 2.39 19.40 -4.93
CA ALA A 344 2.22 20.83 -4.65
C ALA A 344 3.06 21.74 -5.57
N ASN A 345 4.14 21.21 -6.18
CA ASN A 345 5.04 21.93 -7.07
C ASN A 345 4.74 21.69 -8.56
N THR A 346 3.61 21.08 -8.92
CA THR A 346 3.26 20.88 -10.33
C THR A 346 3.07 22.22 -11.06
N GLU A 347 3.53 22.31 -12.29
CA GLU A 347 3.25 23.45 -13.18
C GLU A 347 1.91 23.28 -13.93
N HIS A 348 1.24 22.11 -13.79
CA HIS A 348 0.04 21.71 -14.51
C HIS A 348 -1.11 21.27 -13.57
N PRO A 349 -1.55 22.11 -12.61
CA PRO A 349 -2.50 21.68 -11.57
C PRO A 349 -3.89 21.31 -12.12
N GLN A 350 -4.33 21.89 -13.22
CA GLN A 350 -5.64 21.59 -13.82
C GLN A 350 -5.61 20.25 -14.55
N GLU A 351 -4.58 20.01 -15.34
CA GLU A 351 -4.37 18.76 -16.08
C GLU A 351 -4.10 17.60 -15.10
N ALA A 352 -3.35 17.85 -14.03
CA ALA A 352 -3.14 16.88 -12.97
C ALA A 352 -4.44 16.52 -12.23
N TRP A 353 -5.29 17.50 -11.94
CA TRP A 353 -6.62 17.24 -11.38
C TRP A 353 -7.51 16.45 -12.35
N GLN A 354 -7.52 16.80 -13.63
CA GLN A 354 -8.25 16.05 -14.65
C GLN A 354 -7.76 14.59 -14.69
N LEU A 355 -6.45 14.35 -14.64
CA LEU A 355 -5.90 12.99 -14.59
C LEU A 355 -6.37 12.23 -13.35
N VAL A 356 -6.38 12.85 -12.16
CA VAL A 356 -6.89 12.21 -10.93
C VAL A 356 -8.36 11.81 -11.09
N GLN A 357 -9.18 12.63 -11.75
CA GLN A 357 -10.57 12.29 -12.05
C GLN A 357 -10.66 11.08 -13.00
N GLU A 358 -9.88 11.07 -14.10
CA GLU A 358 -9.88 9.98 -15.09
C GLU A 358 -9.39 8.66 -14.48
N LEU A 359 -8.34 8.70 -13.66
CA LEU A 359 -7.82 7.52 -12.94
C LEU A 359 -8.83 6.93 -11.94
N THR A 360 -9.80 7.72 -11.50
CA THR A 360 -10.80 7.30 -10.50
C THR A 360 -12.21 7.23 -11.07
N THR A 361 -12.39 7.22 -12.40
CA THR A 361 -13.70 6.92 -12.99
C THR A 361 -14.14 5.50 -12.69
N ALA A 362 -15.44 5.24 -12.71
CA ALA A 362 -15.96 3.89 -12.49
C ALA A 362 -15.45 2.89 -13.55
N GLU A 363 -15.26 3.33 -14.79
CA GLU A 363 -14.72 2.52 -15.89
C GLU A 363 -13.25 2.16 -15.66
N THR A 364 -12.42 3.15 -15.32
CA THR A 364 -11.00 2.93 -15.01
C THR A 364 -10.83 2.01 -13.80
N GLN A 365 -11.58 2.24 -12.73
CA GLN A 365 -11.53 1.38 -11.55
C GLN A 365 -12.02 -0.04 -11.84
N ALA A 366 -13.03 -0.23 -12.69
CA ALA A 366 -13.45 -1.56 -13.12
C ALA A 366 -12.32 -2.28 -13.86
N THR A 367 -11.64 -1.61 -14.79
CA THR A 367 -10.49 -2.16 -15.51
C THR A 367 -9.34 -2.56 -14.57
N ILE A 368 -9.00 -1.70 -13.60
CA ILE A 368 -7.98 -2.02 -12.59
C ILE A 368 -8.42 -3.21 -11.72
N SER A 369 -9.70 -3.28 -11.38
CA SER A 369 -10.27 -4.35 -10.54
C SER A 369 -10.33 -5.72 -11.25
N GLU A 370 -10.31 -5.78 -12.60
CA GLU A 370 -10.22 -7.03 -13.34
C GLU A 370 -8.94 -7.83 -13.03
N LEU A 371 -7.87 -7.17 -12.57
CA LEU A 371 -6.69 -7.86 -12.05
C LEU A 371 -6.99 -8.56 -10.71
N GLY A 372 -7.99 -8.08 -9.99
CA GLY A 372 -8.41 -8.62 -8.70
C GLY A 372 -7.43 -8.34 -7.56
N ALA A 373 -6.58 -7.34 -7.68
CA ALA A 373 -5.70 -6.90 -6.60
C ALA A 373 -6.40 -5.95 -5.62
N ASN A 374 -7.36 -5.18 -6.11
CA ASN A 374 -7.97 -4.09 -5.36
C ASN A 374 -9.49 -4.09 -5.50
N ILE A 375 -10.18 -3.59 -4.48
CA ILE A 375 -11.61 -3.30 -4.51
C ILE A 375 -11.77 -1.85 -4.99
N PRO A 376 -12.70 -1.57 -5.93
CA PRO A 376 -12.95 -0.20 -6.36
C PRO A 376 -13.29 0.71 -5.19
N SER A 377 -12.73 1.92 -5.17
CA SER A 377 -13.04 2.91 -4.14
C SER A 377 -14.37 3.64 -4.36
N ARG A 378 -14.93 3.55 -5.58
CA ARG A 378 -16.29 4.02 -5.85
C ARG A 378 -17.32 2.98 -5.46
N VAL A 379 -18.35 3.42 -4.77
CA VAL A 379 -19.52 2.60 -4.44
C VAL A 379 -20.37 2.43 -5.71
N SER A 380 -19.99 1.45 -6.55
CA SER A 380 -20.64 1.14 -7.82
C SER A 380 -20.97 -0.35 -7.89
N GLU A 381 -22.25 -0.68 -8.12
CA GLU A 381 -22.69 -2.08 -8.26
C GLU A 381 -21.92 -2.80 -9.39
N ALA A 382 -21.75 -2.15 -10.55
CA ALA A 382 -21.04 -2.75 -11.68
C ALA A 382 -19.55 -3.02 -11.38
N ALA A 383 -18.89 -2.16 -10.62
CA ALA A 383 -17.49 -2.35 -10.26
C ALA A 383 -17.31 -3.45 -9.19
N ILE A 384 -18.25 -3.54 -8.23
CA ILE A 384 -18.28 -4.64 -7.25
C ILE A 384 -18.59 -5.97 -7.96
N ASP A 385 -19.54 -6.01 -8.90
CA ASP A 385 -19.85 -7.21 -9.67
C ASP A 385 -18.63 -7.70 -10.47
N ALA A 386 -17.89 -6.80 -11.12
CA ALA A 386 -16.64 -7.13 -11.81
C ALA A 386 -15.62 -7.75 -10.86
N PHE A 387 -15.42 -7.14 -9.69
CA PHE A 387 -14.53 -7.64 -8.64
C PHE A 387 -14.93 -9.06 -8.16
N LEU A 388 -16.22 -9.31 -7.95
CA LEU A 388 -16.71 -10.60 -7.44
C LEU A 388 -16.55 -11.76 -8.44
N THR A 389 -16.47 -11.49 -9.75
CA THR A 389 -16.36 -12.53 -10.78
C THR A 389 -14.95 -13.04 -11.02
N PHE A 390 -13.94 -12.44 -10.44
CA PHE A 390 -12.53 -12.74 -10.72
C PHE A 390 -11.99 -13.88 -9.84
N THR A 391 -11.88 -15.09 -10.38
CA THR A 391 -11.48 -16.30 -9.65
C THR A 391 -10.12 -16.87 -10.09
N PRO A 392 -9.36 -17.60 -9.22
CA PRO A 392 -9.59 -17.69 -7.79
C PRO A 392 -9.27 -16.37 -7.04
N PRO A 393 -9.74 -16.17 -5.83
CA PRO A 393 -10.53 -17.04 -4.98
C PRO A 393 -11.99 -17.13 -5.45
N GLU A 394 -12.68 -18.21 -5.10
CA GLU A 394 -14.12 -18.36 -5.37
C GLU A 394 -14.95 -17.47 -4.43
N ASN A 395 -14.52 -17.33 -3.17
CA ASN A 395 -15.20 -16.55 -2.14
C ASN A 395 -14.71 -15.09 -2.08
N ASN A 396 -14.71 -14.36 -3.21
CA ASN A 396 -14.39 -12.93 -3.22
C ASN A 396 -15.27 -12.08 -2.29
N GLN A 397 -16.48 -12.61 -1.97
CA GLN A 397 -17.42 -11.95 -1.06
C GLN A 397 -16.83 -11.73 0.33
N ALA A 398 -15.87 -12.54 0.78
CA ALA A 398 -15.21 -12.39 2.07
C ALA A 398 -14.59 -10.99 2.27
N PHE A 399 -13.95 -10.45 1.22
CA PHE A 399 -13.40 -9.09 1.28
C PHE A 399 -14.48 -8.01 1.35
N ILE A 400 -15.59 -8.20 0.63
CA ILE A 400 -16.74 -7.26 0.67
C ILE A 400 -17.45 -7.34 2.02
N ASN A 401 -17.57 -8.53 2.61
CA ASN A 401 -18.11 -8.71 3.96
C ASN A 401 -17.25 -7.97 4.99
N GLY A 402 -15.92 -7.98 4.81
CA GLY A 402 -15.00 -7.18 5.61
C GLY A 402 -15.28 -5.68 5.57
N LEU A 403 -15.71 -5.13 4.42
CA LEU A 403 -16.13 -3.72 4.29
C LEU A 403 -17.48 -3.44 4.98
N GLN A 404 -18.36 -4.43 5.06
CA GLN A 404 -19.71 -4.27 5.62
C GLN A 404 -19.77 -4.48 7.15
N ASP A 405 -18.78 -5.16 7.71
CA ASP A 405 -18.73 -5.51 9.15
C ASP A 405 -18.09 -4.40 10.00
N SER A 406 -18.43 -3.16 9.74
CA SER A 406 -17.95 -1.98 10.49
C SER A 406 -16.42 -1.94 10.63
N PRO A 407 -15.67 -1.95 9.52
CA PRO A 407 -14.22 -1.96 9.58
C PRO A 407 -13.67 -0.67 10.20
N THR A 408 -12.53 -0.78 10.86
CA THR A 408 -11.80 0.40 11.30
C THR A 408 -11.11 1.03 10.10
N ALA A 409 -11.45 2.27 9.77
CA ALA A 409 -10.78 2.97 8.69
C ALA A 409 -9.31 3.22 9.05
N GLU A 410 -8.41 2.81 8.14
CA GLU A 410 -7.04 3.29 8.18
C GLU A 410 -7.05 4.81 8.04
N GLY A 411 -6.46 5.50 8.97
CA GLY A 411 -6.50 6.95 8.95
C GLY A 411 -5.24 7.57 9.49
N PRO A 412 -4.84 8.74 8.93
CA PRO A 412 -3.68 9.45 9.37
C PRO A 412 -3.87 10.02 10.77
N LEU A 413 -2.77 10.21 11.47
CA LEU A 413 -2.69 11.17 12.57
C LEU A 413 -2.61 12.58 11.97
N TRP A 414 -3.63 13.39 12.23
CA TRP A 414 -3.64 14.80 11.83
C TRP A 414 -2.85 15.71 12.79
N ALA A 415 -2.43 15.17 13.92
CA ALA A 415 -1.46 15.77 14.83
C ALA A 415 -0.44 14.69 15.23
N GLY A 416 0.85 15.04 15.23
CA GLY A 416 1.91 14.07 15.54
C GLY A 416 2.47 13.33 14.32
N SER A 417 3.23 12.26 14.59
CA SER A 417 3.98 11.47 13.62
C SER A 417 3.50 10.04 13.60
N TRP A 418 2.74 9.66 12.56
CA TRP A 418 2.34 8.26 12.37
C TRP A 418 3.54 7.30 12.19
N PRO A 419 4.59 7.63 11.40
CA PRO A 419 5.77 6.76 11.32
C PRO A 419 6.37 6.42 12.67
N ASP A 420 6.59 7.41 13.53
CA ASP A 420 7.19 7.21 14.86
C ASP A 420 6.26 6.41 15.79
N TYR A 421 4.95 6.70 15.72
CA TYR A 421 3.94 5.98 16.50
C TYR A 421 3.87 4.51 16.10
N SER A 422 3.74 4.25 14.80
CA SER A 422 3.60 2.89 14.28
C SER A 422 4.88 2.06 14.45
N GLU A 423 6.06 2.66 14.31
CA GLU A 423 7.34 1.99 14.56
C GLU A 423 7.47 1.58 16.04
N THR A 424 7.23 2.53 16.96
CA THR A 424 7.33 2.26 18.40
C THR A 424 6.35 1.17 18.82
N MET A 425 5.09 1.28 18.39
CA MET A 425 4.04 0.28 18.66
C MET A 425 4.40 -1.09 18.09
N SER A 426 4.83 -1.17 16.82
CA SER A 426 5.16 -2.43 16.17
C SER A 426 6.37 -3.12 16.81
N ASN A 427 7.38 -2.35 17.23
CA ASN A 427 8.54 -2.88 17.97
C ASN A 427 8.10 -3.45 19.33
N ALA A 428 7.22 -2.77 20.04
CA ALA A 428 6.70 -3.24 21.34
C ALA A 428 5.86 -4.51 21.18
N VAL A 429 5.02 -4.62 20.14
CA VAL A 429 4.24 -5.82 19.84
C VAL A 429 5.13 -6.97 19.39
N THR A 430 6.18 -6.69 18.60
CA THR A 430 7.17 -7.70 18.21
C THR A 430 7.85 -8.31 19.44
N ALA A 431 8.30 -7.48 20.37
CA ALA A 431 8.88 -7.95 21.63
C ALA A 431 7.89 -8.78 22.47
N LEU A 432 6.59 -8.38 22.46
CA LEU A 432 5.53 -9.10 23.15
C LEU A 432 5.31 -10.51 22.55
N PHE A 433 5.15 -10.63 21.24
CA PHE A 433 4.84 -11.90 20.57
C PHE A 433 6.05 -12.84 20.54
N ASN A 434 7.27 -12.31 20.56
CA ASN A 434 8.51 -13.10 20.68
C ASN A 434 8.84 -13.47 22.14
N GLY A 435 8.02 -13.09 23.13
CA GLY A 435 8.20 -13.39 24.53
C GLY A 435 9.34 -12.63 25.22
N GLU A 436 9.81 -11.56 24.61
CA GLU A 436 10.85 -10.66 25.15
C GLU A 436 10.23 -9.59 26.09
N ARG A 437 8.91 -9.40 26.00
CA ARG A 437 8.13 -8.48 26.83
C ARG A 437 6.88 -9.19 27.35
N THR A 438 6.44 -8.88 28.57
CA THR A 438 5.17 -9.40 29.10
C THR A 438 4.01 -8.46 28.74
N ILE A 439 2.78 -9.00 28.77
CA ILE A 439 1.59 -8.19 28.47
C ILE A 439 1.38 -7.10 29.55
N GLU A 440 1.71 -7.39 30.82
CA GLU A 440 1.62 -6.44 31.92
C GLU A 440 2.63 -5.30 31.76
N ASP A 441 3.85 -5.59 31.24
CA ASP A 441 4.84 -4.55 30.95
C ASP A 441 4.42 -3.71 29.75
N PHE A 442 3.83 -4.35 28.72
CA PHE A 442 3.25 -3.64 27.58
C PHE A 442 2.15 -2.68 28.03
N GLU A 443 1.13 -3.16 28.76
CA GLU A 443 0.03 -2.37 29.29
C GLU A 443 0.54 -1.17 30.13
N ALA A 444 1.50 -1.39 31.00
CA ALA A 444 1.99 -0.35 31.93
C ALA A 444 2.79 0.77 31.23
N ASN A 445 3.42 0.52 30.07
CA ASN A 445 4.43 1.42 29.52
C ASN A 445 4.11 1.94 28.11
N ILE A 446 3.35 1.21 27.30
CA ILE A 446 3.19 1.49 25.87
C ILE A 446 2.71 2.92 25.56
N CYS A 447 1.70 3.41 26.26
CA CYS A 447 1.19 4.76 26.02
C CYS A 447 2.20 5.86 26.39
N SER A 448 3.10 5.60 27.34
CA SER A 448 4.20 6.52 27.63
C SER A 448 5.33 6.47 26.58
N GLU A 449 5.54 5.32 25.97
CA GLU A 449 6.54 5.11 24.91
C GLU A 449 6.16 5.81 23.61
N VAL A 450 4.87 5.76 23.23
CA VAL A 450 4.37 6.42 22.01
C VAL A 450 3.98 7.89 22.21
N ALA A 451 3.99 8.41 23.42
CA ALA A 451 3.50 9.76 23.73
C ALA A 451 4.19 10.87 22.92
N GLY A 452 5.49 10.72 22.64
CA GLY A 452 6.25 11.69 21.85
C GLY A 452 5.82 11.79 20.38
N ALA A 453 5.15 10.76 19.86
CA ALA A 453 4.67 10.71 18.49
C ALA A 453 3.25 11.30 18.31
N LEU A 454 2.54 11.58 19.40
CA LEU A 454 1.18 12.14 19.35
C LEU A 454 1.15 13.68 19.27
N GLY A 455 2.30 14.38 19.43
CA GLY A 455 2.42 15.84 19.32
C GLY A 455 2.47 16.58 20.65
#